data_3ee17f7e1b0c7ced7980d50054222c99
#
_entry.id   3ee17f7e1b0c7ced7980d50054222c99
#
_cell.length_a   1.000
_cell.length_b   1.000
_cell.length_c   1.000
_cell.angle_alpha   90.00
_cell.angle_beta   90.00
_cell.angle_gamma   90.00
#
_symmetry.space_group_name_H-M   'P 1'
#
loop_
_entity.id
_entity.type
_entity.pdbx_description
1 polymer ?
#
loop_
_entity_poly.entity_id
_entity_poly.type
_entity_poly.pdbx_seq_one_letter_code
_entity_poly.pdbx_strand_id
1 'polypeptide(L)'
;MTYDEALEYIHGIYWRGSKLGLSRTREILELLGNPQKQLKFVHVAGTNGKGSTCAMLEAIFRKAGYNTGLYISPYIIKFNERMQYNGEPISDTDLAEITEYVSTFAETMQDKPTEFELVTAIGMEFFKRKKCDIVILETGLGGEMDSTNIIDVPEAAVITAIDIDHIRELGGTIESVASAKAGIIKAGGDVVYYGNNPIAANVFATKCAAVGAKLSIVDFESLNVKECTINGAIFDYTVNDSLYENVHIPLPGTYQSRNCALVLTTIELLKKKFDISKEAVIEGIASVKWPGRFEVLCRKPIFIADGGHNPHGIQGTADSIRHHFQNKKVMVIMGVMADKDVSPMLDILTPLVKSAYTVKPNNPRAMDPELLAEKFRERGIAATAYNDIERGVACAFNDARPDDVICALGSFYMYNDIADAVKKLTCELS
;
A
#
# COMPACT_ATOMS: atom_id res chain seq x y z
N MET A 1 -19.19 6.50 22.33
CA MET A 1 -19.77 6.85 21.01
C MET A 1 -20.07 5.60 20.20
N THR A 2 -20.99 5.68 19.22
CA THR A 2 -21.20 4.62 18.25
C THR A 2 -20.08 4.58 17.19
N TYR A 3 -20.02 3.54 16.37
CA TYR A 3 -19.08 3.46 15.25
C TYR A 3 -19.23 4.63 14.26
N ASP A 4 -20.47 4.95 13.90
CA ASP A 4 -20.74 6.04 12.95
C ASP A 4 -20.35 7.41 13.54
N GLU A 5 -20.62 7.66 14.82
CA GLU A 5 -20.16 8.86 15.52
C GLU A 5 -18.63 8.94 15.59
N ALA A 6 -17.94 7.81 15.73
CA ALA A 6 -16.48 7.76 15.72
C ALA A 6 -15.92 8.14 14.34
N LEU A 7 -16.50 7.60 13.27
CA LEU A 7 -16.12 7.96 11.91
C LEU A 7 -16.44 9.43 11.59
N GLU A 8 -17.61 9.93 12.03
CA GLU A 8 -17.97 11.33 11.87
C GLU A 8 -16.98 12.25 12.59
N TYR A 9 -16.58 11.90 13.83
CA TYR A 9 -15.56 12.64 14.57
C TYR A 9 -14.21 12.63 13.82
N ILE A 10 -13.73 11.47 13.37
CA ILE A 10 -12.46 11.32 12.66
C ILE A 10 -12.48 12.12 11.36
N HIS A 11 -13.51 11.97 10.53
CA HIS A 11 -13.61 12.64 9.23
C HIS A 11 -14.03 14.11 9.34
N GLY A 12 -14.72 14.48 10.42
CA GLY A 12 -15.12 15.87 10.68
C GLY A 12 -13.93 16.85 10.83
N ILE A 13 -12.72 16.33 11.02
CA ILE A 13 -11.49 17.15 11.09
C ILE A 13 -10.70 17.19 9.78
N TYR A 14 -11.17 16.52 8.73
CA TYR A 14 -10.53 16.47 7.39
C TYR A 14 -10.23 17.87 6.81
N TRP A 15 -11.08 18.87 7.08
CA TRP A 15 -10.90 20.25 6.64
C TRP A 15 -9.61 20.91 7.14
N ARG A 16 -8.97 20.36 8.19
CA ARG A 16 -7.67 20.86 8.70
C ARG A 16 -6.52 20.54 7.75
N GLY A 17 -6.75 19.70 6.74
CA GLY A 17 -5.77 19.32 5.74
C GLY A 17 -4.57 18.55 6.30
N SER A 18 -3.51 18.48 5.52
CA SER A 18 -2.22 17.92 5.95
C SER A 18 -1.34 19.05 6.49
N LYS A 19 -0.91 18.93 7.73
CA LYS A 19 0.06 19.83 8.36
C LYS A 19 1.33 19.05 8.66
N LEU A 20 2.46 19.46 8.10
CA LEU A 20 3.75 18.82 8.35
C LEU A 20 4.24 19.11 9.78
N GLY A 21 4.86 18.10 10.38
CA GLY A 21 5.49 18.21 11.71
C GLY A 21 4.95 17.19 12.71
N LEU A 22 5.74 16.88 13.72
CA LEU A 22 5.44 15.85 14.73
C LEU A 22 4.98 16.42 16.07
N SER A 23 4.86 17.74 16.22
CA SER A 23 4.53 18.38 17.51
C SER A 23 3.17 17.95 18.05
N ARG A 24 2.12 17.99 17.22
CA ARG A 24 0.76 17.59 17.61
C ARG A 24 0.65 16.09 17.88
N THR A 25 1.30 15.28 17.03
CA THR A 25 1.36 13.81 17.27
C THR A 25 2.08 13.50 18.58
N ARG A 26 3.15 14.23 18.90
CA ARG A 26 3.86 14.08 20.17
C ARG A 26 2.99 14.47 21.34
N GLU A 27 2.34 15.63 21.28
CA GLU A 27 1.47 16.15 22.34
C GLU A 27 0.34 15.17 22.65
N ILE A 28 -0.41 14.69 21.64
CA ILE A 28 -1.51 13.75 21.88
C ILE A 28 -1.02 12.41 22.44
N LEU A 29 0.12 11.91 21.97
CA LEU A 29 0.68 10.65 22.51
C LEU A 29 1.23 10.82 23.93
N GLU A 30 1.78 11.98 24.29
CA GLU A 30 2.17 12.30 25.65
C GLU A 30 0.96 12.33 26.60
N LEU A 31 -0.14 12.95 26.18
CA LEU A 31 -1.40 12.94 26.91
C LEU A 31 -1.97 11.54 27.11
N LEU A 32 -1.79 10.64 26.13
CA LEU A 32 -2.16 9.22 26.20
C LEU A 32 -1.16 8.35 26.98
N GLY A 33 -0.11 8.95 27.58
CA GLY A 33 0.93 8.22 28.34
C GLY A 33 1.94 7.49 27.46
N ASN A 34 2.17 7.96 26.24
CA ASN A 34 3.15 7.43 25.27
C ASN A 34 2.96 5.94 24.93
N PRO A 35 1.80 5.52 24.40
CA PRO A 35 1.53 4.11 24.11
C PRO A 35 2.57 3.50 23.15
N GLN A 36 3.12 4.29 22.20
CA GLN A 36 4.13 3.86 21.23
C GLN A 36 5.44 3.39 21.89
N LYS A 37 5.79 3.88 23.09
CA LYS A 37 7.01 3.47 23.80
C LYS A 37 6.94 2.06 24.39
N GLN A 38 5.76 1.45 24.39
CA GLN A 38 5.52 0.10 24.90
C GLN A 38 5.47 -0.95 23.77
N LEU A 39 5.70 -0.53 22.54
CA LEU A 39 5.55 -1.33 21.32
C LEU A 39 6.89 -1.44 20.57
N LYS A 40 7.05 -2.52 19.83
CA LYS A 40 8.14 -2.71 18.87
C LYS A 40 7.59 -2.50 17.45
N PHE A 41 8.41 -1.98 16.55
CA PHE A 41 7.97 -1.62 15.21
C PHE A 41 8.90 -2.14 14.12
N VAL A 42 8.32 -2.58 13.00
CA VAL A 42 8.96 -2.54 11.69
C VAL A 42 8.34 -1.36 10.94
N HIS A 43 9.14 -0.35 10.60
CA HIS A 43 8.64 0.89 9.98
C HIS A 43 8.89 0.88 8.49
N VAL A 44 7.83 1.00 7.69
CA VAL A 44 7.87 0.82 6.23
C VAL A 44 7.56 2.12 5.51
N ALA A 45 8.53 2.64 4.75
CA ALA A 45 8.36 3.78 3.86
C ALA A 45 8.64 3.37 2.40
N GLY A 46 8.28 4.21 1.46
CA GLY A 46 8.53 4.00 0.03
C GLY A 46 7.49 4.69 -0.85
N THR A 47 7.65 4.61 -2.15
CA THR A 47 6.65 5.13 -3.10
C THR A 47 5.60 4.05 -3.36
N ASN A 48 5.99 2.91 -3.90
CA ASN A 48 5.11 1.78 -4.19
C ASN A 48 5.57 0.51 -3.47
N GLY A 49 4.64 -0.42 -3.21
CA GLY A 49 4.93 -1.70 -2.57
C GLY A 49 4.84 -1.71 -1.04
N LYS A 50 4.63 -0.56 -0.37
CA LYS A 50 4.53 -0.47 1.09
C LYS A 50 3.51 -1.45 1.66
N GLY A 51 2.24 -1.32 1.29
CA GLY A 51 1.16 -2.16 1.82
C GLY A 51 1.37 -3.65 1.58
N SER A 52 1.82 -4.07 0.37
CA SER A 52 2.14 -5.48 0.11
C SER A 52 3.29 -5.98 0.99
N THR A 53 4.33 -5.16 1.20
CA THR A 53 5.44 -5.47 2.10
C THR A 53 4.96 -5.60 3.54
N CYS A 54 4.12 -4.68 3.99
CA CYS A 54 3.54 -4.71 5.34
C CYS A 54 2.68 -5.96 5.57
N ALA A 55 1.82 -6.32 4.61
CA ALA A 55 0.97 -7.49 4.70
C ALA A 55 1.79 -8.80 4.78
N MET A 56 2.85 -8.92 3.98
CA MET A 56 3.74 -10.09 4.02
C MET A 56 4.49 -10.17 5.36
N LEU A 57 5.04 -9.08 5.86
CA LEU A 57 5.72 -9.04 7.15
C LEU A 57 4.77 -9.43 8.29
N GLU A 58 3.55 -8.84 8.32
CA GLU A 58 2.54 -9.18 9.31
C GLU A 58 2.21 -10.67 9.30
N ALA A 59 1.93 -11.23 8.11
CA ALA A 59 1.57 -12.63 7.96
C ALA A 59 2.69 -13.58 8.45
N ILE A 60 3.96 -13.23 8.21
CA ILE A 60 5.11 -14.01 8.68
C ILE A 60 5.20 -13.98 10.22
N PHE A 61 5.13 -12.79 10.83
CA PHE A 61 5.19 -12.68 12.28
C PHE A 61 4.02 -13.39 12.97
N ARG A 62 2.82 -13.26 12.41
CA ARG A 62 1.63 -13.96 12.91
C ARG A 62 1.79 -15.49 12.81
N LYS A 63 2.34 -15.99 11.71
CA LYS A 63 2.65 -17.43 11.55
C LYS A 63 3.76 -17.90 12.48
N ALA A 64 4.68 -17.04 12.85
CA ALA A 64 5.69 -17.31 13.86
C ALA A 64 5.15 -17.26 15.30
N GLY A 65 3.85 -16.99 15.48
CA GLY A 65 3.19 -17.03 16.79
C GLY A 65 3.21 -15.71 17.57
N TYR A 66 3.62 -14.60 16.98
CA TYR A 66 3.59 -13.28 17.61
C TYR A 66 2.21 -12.64 17.51
N ASN A 67 1.84 -11.86 18.54
CA ASN A 67 0.71 -10.94 18.47
C ASN A 67 1.09 -9.75 17.62
N THR A 68 0.53 -9.69 16.41
CA THR A 68 0.92 -8.71 15.39
C THR A 68 -0.06 -7.54 15.32
N GLY A 69 0.47 -6.32 15.22
CA GLY A 69 -0.27 -5.16 14.77
C GLY A 69 0.10 -4.83 13.31
N LEU A 70 -0.88 -4.39 12.53
CA LEU A 70 -0.65 -3.85 11.19
C LEU A 70 -1.34 -2.48 11.08
N TYR A 71 -0.56 -1.46 10.72
CA TYR A 71 -1.05 -0.11 10.44
C TYR A 71 -0.79 0.23 8.98
N ILE A 72 -1.83 0.55 8.22
CA ILE A 72 -1.75 0.83 6.78
C ILE A 72 -2.50 2.11 6.39
N SER A 73 -2.11 2.68 5.26
CA SER A 73 -2.80 3.81 4.65
C SER A 73 -2.59 3.88 3.13
N PRO A 74 -3.67 4.24 2.37
CA PRO A 74 -5.06 4.32 2.79
C PRO A 74 -5.66 2.93 3.05
N TYR A 75 -6.87 2.87 3.59
CA TYR A 75 -7.70 1.64 3.55
C TYR A 75 -8.28 1.43 2.15
N ILE A 76 -8.70 0.20 1.86
CA ILE A 76 -9.23 -0.15 0.53
C ILE A 76 -10.75 -0.31 0.59
N ILE A 77 -11.28 -1.10 1.53
CA ILE A 77 -12.72 -1.43 1.65
C ILE A 77 -13.36 -0.67 2.80
N LYS A 78 -12.83 -0.84 4.01
CA LYS A 78 -13.40 -0.28 5.23
C LYS A 78 -12.33 0.44 6.04
N PHE A 79 -12.70 1.56 6.66
CA PHE A 79 -11.79 2.35 7.50
C PHE A 79 -11.01 1.51 8.53
N ASN A 80 -11.67 0.50 9.06
CA ASN A 80 -11.12 -0.43 10.06
C ASN A 80 -9.83 -1.13 9.60
N GLU A 81 -9.64 -1.32 8.29
CA GLU A 81 -8.41 -1.94 7.74
C GLU A 81 -7.14 -1.20 8.08
N ARG A 82 -7.25 0.10 8.41
CA ARG A 82 -6.08 0.92 8.79
C ARG A 82 -5.34 0.37 10.00
N MET A 83 -6.05 -0.37 10.87
CA MET A 83 -5.51 -0.95 12.10
C MET A 83 -5.99 -2.39 12.20
N GLN A 84 -5.05 -3.34 12.17
CA GLN A 84 -5.38 -4.76 12.26
C GLN A 84 -4.60 -5.40 13.39
N TYR A 85 -5.21 -6.40 14.00
CA TYR A 85 -4.61 -7.24 15.03
C TYR A 85 -4.70 -8.70 14.60
N ASN A 86 -3.55 -9.38 14.48
CA ASN A 86 -3.46 -10.77 14.01
C ASN A 86 -4.21 -11.02 12.69
N GLY A 87 -4.11 -10.08 11.74
CA GLY A 87 -4.72 -10.16 10.41
C GLY A 87 -6.19 -9.75 10.35
N GLU A 88 -6.82 -9.43 11.48
CA GLU A 88 -8.22 -8.99 11.55
C GLU A 88 -8.30 -7.47 11.76
N PRO A 89 -9.11 -6.75 10.94
CA PRO A 89 -9.35 -5.32 11.14
C PRO A 89 -9.89 -5.01 12.56
N ILE A 90 -9.57 -3.82 13.07
CA ILE A 90 -10.14 -3.33 14.33
C ILE A 90 -11.67 -3.46 14.29
N SER A 91 -12.27 -3.98 15.38
CA SER A 91 -13.72 -4.07 15.49
C SER A 91 -14.38 -2.69 15.54
N ASP A 92 -15.65 -2.60 15.11
CA ASP A 92 -16.41 -1.36 15.19
C ASP A 92 -16.50 -0.85 16.63
N THR A 93 -16.63 -1.77 17.58
CA THR A 93 -16.67 -1.47 19.02
C THR A 93 -15.32 -0.93 19.50
N ASP A 94 -14.20 -1.62 19.23
CA ASP A 94 -12.88 -1.15 19.65
C ASP A 94 -12.57 0.23 19.03
N LEU A 95 -12.92 0.44 17.74
CA LEU A 95 -12.70 1.73 17.09
C LEU A 95 -13.49 2.85 17.78
N ALA A 96 -14.77 2.61 18.07
CA ALA A 96 -15.61 3.58 18.76
C ALA A 96 -15.09 3.92 20.15
N GLU A 97 -14.80 2.91 20.97
CA GLU A 97 -14.30 3.10 22.35
C GLU A 97 -12.94 3.82 22.39
N ILE A 98 -12.01 3.43 21.49
CA ILE A 98 -10.68 4.05 21.47
C ILE A 98 -10.77 5.47 20.93
N THR A 99 -11.61 5.70 19.91
CA THR A 99 -11.82 7.06 19.38
C THR A 99 -12.40 7.98 20.45
N GLU A 100 -13.42 7.52 21.19
CA GLU A 100 -13.98 8.26 22.32
C GLU A 100 -12.92 8.59 23.37
N TYR A 101 -12.11 7.61 23.76
CA TYR A 101 -11.03 7.82 24.72
C TYR A 101 -10.00 8.84 24.21
N VAL A 102 -9.50 8.69 22.98
CA VAL A 102 -8.49 9.57 22.39
C VAL A 102 -9.06 10.98 22.19
N SER A 103 -10.34 11.10 21.81
CA SER A 103 -10.98 12.40 21.59
C SER A 103 -11.00 13.27 22.85
N THR A 104 -11.14 12.66 24.05
CA THR A 104 -11.11 13.41 25.30
C THR A 104 -9.81 14.19 25.49
N PHE A 105 -8.69 13.66 25.03
CA PHE A 105 -7.39 14.33 25.06
C PHE A 105 -7.21 15.30 23.87
N ALA A 106 -7.60 14.88 22.67
CA ALA A 106 -7.50 15.70 21.48
C ALA A 106 -8.25 17.03 21.63
N GLU A 107 -9.40 17.04 22.32
CA GLU A 107 -10.21 18.24 22.57
C GLU A 107 -9.55 19.21 23.56
N THR A 108 -8.62 18.76 24.41
CA THR A 108 -7.87 19.65 25.32
C THR A 108 -6.69 20.34 24.66
N MET A 109 -6.23 19.86 23.50
CA MET A 109 -5.08 20.44 22.79
C MET A 109 -5.44 21.81 22.21
N GLN A 110 -4.50 22.75 22.29
CA GLN A 110 -4.65 24.08 21.71
C GLN A 110 -4.53 24.02 20.17
N ASP A 111 -3.49 23.36 19.62
CA ASP A 111 -3.38 23.02 18.20
C ASP A 111 -3.80 21.56 17.98
N LYS A 112 -5.08 21.41 17.64
CA LYS A 112 -5.72 20.10 17.53
C LYS A 112 -5.12 19.25 16.40
N PRO A 113 -5.07 17.91 16.53
CA PRO A 113 -4.50 17.03 15.53
C PRO A 113 -5.24 17.09 14.19
N THR A 114 -4.55 16.81 13.12
CA THR A 114 -5.14 16.48 11.81
C THR A 114 -5.75 15.07 11.86
N GLU A 115 -6.54 14.71 10.84
CA GLU A 115 -7.15 13.38 10.75
C GLU A 115 -6.08 12.27 10.86
N PHE A 116 -4.99 12.36 10.09
CA PHE A 116 -3.96 11.33 10.09
C PHE A 116 -3.21 11.23 11.44
N GLU A 117 -2.96 12.35 12.10
CA GLU A 117 -2.34 12.39 13.43
C GLU A 117 -3.25 11.76 14.49
N LEU A 118 -4.56 12.04 14.43
CA LEU A 118 -5.55 11.44 15.31
C LEU A 118 -5.65 9.93 15.10
N VAL A 119 -5.75 9.50 13.83
CA VAL A 119 -5.82 8.07 13.46
C VAL A 119 -4.56 7.33 13.88
N THR A 120 -3.39 7.97 13.77
CA THR A 120 -2.13 7.40 14.25
C THR A 120 -2.17 7.20 15.78
N ALA A 121 -2.68 8.19 16.54
CA ALA A 121 -2.80 8.07 17.99
C ALA A 121 -3.79 6.97 18.42
N ILE A 122 -4.93 6.85 17.71
CA ILE A 122 -5.90 5.75 17.89
C ILE A 122 -5.22 4.40 17.63
N GLY A 123 -4.44 4.27 16.56
CA GLY A 123 -3.71 3.05 16.24
C GLY A 123 -2.69 2.65 17.31
N MET A 124 -1.91 3.61 17.82
CA MET A 124 -0.94 3.32 18.90
C MET A 124 -1.61 2.86 20.17
N GLU A 125 -2.73 3.47 20.56
CA GLU A 125 -3.51 3.03 21.74
C GLU A 125 -4.15 1.66 21.51
N PHE A 126 -4.66 1.38 20.31
CA PHE A 126 -5.21 0.08 19.93
C PHE A 126 -4.18 -1.03 20.08
N PHE A 127 -2.99 -0.89 19.47
CA PHE A 127 -1.95 -1.90 19.54
C PHE A 127 -1.43 -2.13 20.95
N LYS A 128 -1.32 -1.08 21.75
CA LYS A 128 -0.99 -1.20 23.17
C LYS A 128 -2.07 -1.99 23.95
N ARG A 129 -3.35 -1.70 23.75
CA ARG A 129 -4.45 -2.45 24.39
C ARG A 129 -4.46 -3.92 23.99
N LYS A 130 -4.18 -4.22 22.72
CA LYS A 130 -4.04 -5.60 22.19
C LYS A 130 -2.73 -6.27 22.62
N LYS A 131 -1.80 -5.56 23.26
CA LYS A 131 -0.48 -6.06 23.69
C LYS A 131 0.29 -6.68 22.53
N CYS A 132 0.38 -5.98 21.40
CA CYS A 132 1.12 -6.44 20.24
C CYS A 132 2.61 -6.61 20.59
N ASP A 133 3.19 -7.76 20.21
CA ASP A 133 4.62 -8.05 20.33
C ASP A 133 5.43 -7.28 19.30
N ILE A 134 4.83 -7.05 18.12
CA ILE A 134 5.40 -6.31 16.99
C ILE A 134 4.28 -5.62 16.20
N VAL A 135 4.54 -4.41 15.75
CA VAL A 135 3.65 -3.63 14.88
C VAL A 135 4.36 -3.35 13.56
N ILE A 136 3.75 -3.76 12.45
CA ILE A 136 4.18 -3.38 11.11
C ILE A 136 3.50 -2.06 10.78
N LEU A 137 4.30 -1.00 10.62
CA LEU A 137 3.84 0.38 10.58
C LEU A 137 4.15 1.01 9.22
N GLU A 138 3.13 1.21 8.38
CA GLU A 138 3.26 1.89 7.10
C GLU A 138 3.23 3.40 7.26
N THR A 139 4.17 4.13 6.64
CA THR A 139 4.12 5.60 6.55
C THR A 139 2.96 6.06 5.65
N GLY A 140 2.28 7.13 6.03
CA GLY A 140 1.26 7.76 5.19
C GLY A 140 1.87 8.53 4.03
N LEU A 141 2.78 9.47 4.32
CA LEU A 141 3.40 10.34 3.35
C LEU A 141 4.85 10.67 3.72
N GLY A 142 5.78 10.45 2.78
CA GLY A 142 7.18 10.74 2.99
C GLY A 142 7.82 9.82 4.02
N GLY A 143 8.19 10.33 5.18
CA GLY A 143 8.82 9.63 6.28
C GLY A 143 9.19 10.57 7.43
N GLU A 144 10.04 11.57 7.19
CA GLU A 144 10.59 12.44 8.24
C GLU A 144 9.52 13.13 9.09
N MET A 145 8.53 13.73 8.41
CA MET A 145 7.44 14.48 9.03
C MET A 145 6.14 13.69 9.13
N ASP A 146 6.17 12.40 8.82
CA ASP A 146 5.01 11.53 8.92
C ASP A 146 4.68 11.22 10.38
N SER A 147 3.39 11.24 10.74
CA SER A 147 2.95 11.00 12.12
C SER A 147 3.43 9.67 12.67
N THR A 148 3.60 8.65 11.81
CA THR A 148 4.13 7.34 12.22
C THR A 148 5.60 7.40 12.65
N ASN A 149 6.34 8.44 12.23
CA ASN A 149 7.75 8.60 12.58
C ASN A 149 8.01 9.13 14.01
N ILE A 150 6.95 9.20 14.83
CA ILE A 150 7.04 9.54 16.26
C ILE A 150 7.68 8.44 17.12
N ILE A 151 7.84 7.25 16.58
CA ILE A 151 8.44 6.10 17.26
C ILE A 151 9.96 6.29 17.45
N ASP A 152 10.51 5.57 18.43
CA ASP A 152 11.95 5.44 18.63
C ASP A 152 12.60 4.62 17.51
N VAL A 153 13.77 4.01 17.74
CA VAL A 153 14.44 3.17 16.76
C VAL A 153 13.60 1.91 16.48
N PRO A 154 13.09 1.71 15.24
CA PRO A 154 12.37 0.49 14.92
C PRO A 154 13.30 -0.73 14.89
N GLU A 155 12.74 -1.93 15.00
CA GLU A 155 13.49 -3.19 14.86
C GLU A 155 14.11 -3.32 13.45
N ALA A 156 13.43 -2.78 12.44
CA ALA A 156 13.96 -2.51 11.12
C ALA A 156 13.22 -1.33 10.47
N ALA A 157 13.95 -0.45 9.77
CA ALA A 157 13.39 0.50 8.83
C ALA A 157 13.44 -0.11 7.43
N VAL A 158 12.29 -0.22 6.76
CA VAL A 158 12.17 -0.86 5.45
C VAL A 158 11.78 0.19 4.42
N ILE A 159 12.57 0.31 3.37
CA ILE A 159 12.30 1.27 2.29
C ILE A 159 12.03 0.51 1.00
N THR A 160 10.77 0.56 0.55
CA THR A 160 10.32 -0.08 -0.69
C THR A 160 10.76 0.69 -1.92
N ALA A 161 10.25 0.37 -3.10
CA ALA A 161 10.62 1.03 -4.34
C ALA A 161 10.42 2.56 -4.27
N ILE A 162 11.44 3.30 -4.73
CA ILE A 162 11.45 4.76 -4.79
C ILE A 162 11.20 5.22 -6.21
N ASP A 163 10.23 6.12 -6.36
CA ASP A 163 9.97 6.87 -7.57
C ASP A 163 9.33 8.22 -7.23
N ILE A 164 9.14 9.07 -8.24
CA ILE A 164 8.53 10.39 -8.07
C ILE A 164 7.03 10.23 -7.85
N ASP A 165 6.55 10.69 -6.71
CA ASP A 165 5.13 10.83 -6.36
C ASP A 165 4.99 11.95 -5.34
N HIS A 166 3.78 12.48 -5.16
CA HIS A 166 3.49 13.56 -4.22
C HIS A 166 4.42 14.77 -4.41
N ILE A 167 4.55 15.21 -5.68
CA ILE A 167 5.51 16.26 -6.08
C ILE A 167 5.36 17.54 -5.26
N ARG A 168 4.14 17.90 -4.88
CA ARG A 168 3.84 19.12 -4.10
C ARG A 168 4.42 19.05 -2.70
N GLU A 169 4.38 17.88 -2.08
CA GLU A 169 4.78 17.64 -0.69
C GLU A 169 6.25 17.20 -0.58
N LEU A 170 6.73 16.37 -1.53
CA LEU A 170 8.04 15.73 -1.45
C LEU A 170 9.07 16.28 -2.44
N GLY A 171 8.64 17.18 -3.35
CA GLY A 171 9.49 17.66 -4.44
C GLY A 171 9.47 16.76 -5.67
N GLY A 172 10.04 17.26 -6.76
CA GLY A 172 9.98 16.64 -8.10
C GLY A 172 11.21 15.82 -8.49
N THR A 173 12.05 15.41 -7.53
CA THR A 173 13.27 14.64 -7.81
C THR A 173 13.36 13.38 -6.95
N ILE A 174 14.06 12.37 -7.45
CA ILE A 174 14.34 11.14 -6.69
C ILE A 174 15.06 11.46 -5.37
N GLU A 175 16.01 12.40 -5.41
CA GLU A 175 16.75 12.83 -4.21
C GLU A 175 15.84 13.41 -3.15
N SER A 176 14.91 14.30 -3.53
CA SER A 176 13.98 14.92 -2.56
C SER A 176 13.04 13.88 -1.94
N VAL A 177 12.48 12.98 -2.77
CA VAL A 177 11.62 11.89 -2.31
C VAL A 177 12.38 10.92 -1.39
N ALA A 178 13.60 10.51 -1.79
CA ALA A 178 14.45 9.65 -0.98
C ALA A 178 14.85 10.31 0.35
N SER A 179 15.19 11.60 0.33
CA SER A 179 15.54 12.36 1.54
C SER A 179 14.39 12.42 2.54
N ALA A 180 13.17 12.70 2.08
CA ALA A 180 11.99 12.69 2.94
C ALA A 180 11.75 11.29 3.57
N LYS A 181 11.94 10.21 2.80
CA LYS A 181 11.76 8.84 3.28
C LYS A 181 12.90 8.39 4.19
N ALA A 182 14.13 8.89 3.97
CA ALA A 182 15.28 8.65 4.84
C ALA A 182 15.05 9.13 6.29
N GLY A 183 14.03 9.95 6.55
CA GLY A 183 13.65 10.38 7.89
C GLY A 183 13.25 9.24 8.83
N ILE A 184 12.85 8.07 8.31
CA ILE A 184 12.56 6.89 9.15
C ILE A 184 13.85 6.17 9.63
N ILE A 185 15.00 6.52 9.09
CA ILE A 185 16.32 5.95 9.48
C ILE A 185 16.76 6.62 10.78
N LYS A 186 16.81 5.84 11.86
CA LYS A 186 17.19 6.29 13.20
C LYS A 186 18.63 5.89 13.53
N ALA A 187 19.20 6.59 14.53
CA ALA A 187 20.57 6.36 14.96
C ALA A 187 20.82 4.90 15.41
N GLY A 188 21.83 4.28 14.83
CA GLY A 188 22.22 2.89 15.14
C GLY A 188 21.23 1.82 14.66
N GLY A 189 20.16 2.20 13.95
CA GLY A 189 19.14 1.27 13.47
C GLY A 189 19.57 0.42 12.28
N ASP A 190 18.80 -0.61 12.00
CA ASP A 190 18.96 -1.48 10.83
C ASP A 190 17.98 -1.02 9.72
N VAL A 191 18.49 -0.93 8.49
CA VAL A 191 17.74 -0.42 7.32
C VAL A 191 17.82 -1.44 6.19
N VAL A 192 16.68 -1.72 5.57
CA VAL A 192 16.61 -2.53 4.34
C VAL A 192 16.00 -1.71 3.22
N TYR A 193 16.69 -1.59 2.10
CA TYR A 193 16.23 -0.85 0.93
C TYR A 193 16.04 -1.76 -0.28
N TYR A 194 14.96 -1.55 -1.01
CA TYR A 194 14.59 -2.29 -2.21
C TYR A 194 15.64 -2.26 -3.34
N GLY A 195 16.41 -1.17 -3.45
CA GLY A 195 17.55 -1.13 -4.38
C GLY A 195 17.23 -0.78 -5.85
N ASN A 196 16.02 -0.27 -6.15
CA ASN A 196 15.64 0.02 -7.53
C ASN A 196 16.26 1.28 -8.14
N ASN A 197 16.85 2.16 -7.34
CA ASN A 197 17.34 3.44 -7.82
C ASN A 197 18.69 3.81 -7.16
N PRO A 198 19.76 4.03 -7.95
CA PRO A 198 21.10 4.32 -7.41
C PRO A 198 21.20 5.69 -6.72
N ILE A 199 20.43 6.70 -7.16
CA ILE A 199 20.40 8.02 -6.52
C ILE A 199 19.80 7.87 -5.11
N ALA A 200 18.67 7.17 -4.99
CA ALA A 200 18.06 6.88 -3.71
C ALA A 200 18.98 6.05 -2.80
N ALA A 201 19.68 5.04 -3.34
CA ALA A 201 20.66 4.24 -2.60
C ALA A 201 21.75 5.11 -1.98
N ASN A 202 22.29 6.08 -2.73
CA ASN A 202 23.30 7.01 -2.24
C ASN A 202 22.76 7.92 -1.12
N VAL A 203 21.51 8.42 -1.25
CA VAL A 203 20.87 9.22 -0.18
C VAL A 203 20.76 8.39 1.11
N PHE A 204 20.29 7.14 1.02
CA PHE A 204 20.16 6.27 2.19
C PHE A 204 21.50 5.87 2.79
N ALA A 205 22.51 5.57 1.96
CA ALA A 205 23.85 5.28 2.43
C ALA A 205 24.47 6.47 3.18
N THR A 206 24.31 7.69 2.65
CA THR A 206 24.77 8.93 3.29
C THR A 206 24.07 9.15 4.63
N LYS A 207 22.74 8.98 4.66
CA LYS A 207 21.97 9.09 5.91
C LYS A 207 22.41 8.05 6.95
N CYS A 208 22.54 6.79 6.53
CA CYS A 208 22.99 5.71 7.43
C CYS A 208 24.38 6.00 8.01
N ALA A 209 25.32 6.44 7.18
CA ALA A 209 26.67 6.82 7.64
C ALA A 209 26.62 7.95 8.67
N ALA A 210 25.77 8.97 8.43
CA ALA A 210 25.65 10.14 9.32
C ALA A 210 25.06 9.78 10.69
N VAL A 211 24.20 8.76 10.79
CA VAL A 211 23.52 8.37 12.05
C VAL A 211 24.03 7.03 12.61
N GLY A 212 25.05 6.43 12.00
CA GLY A 212 25.59 5.13 12.42
C GLY A 212 24.64 3.95 12.21
N ALA A 213 23.69 4.06 11.29
CA ALA A 213 22.76 2.98 10.94
C ALA A 213 23.38 2.01 9.93
N LYS A 214 22.85 0.79 9.83
CA LYS A 214 23.32 -0.25 8.92
C LYS A 214 22.36 -0.40 7.76
N LEU A 215 22.84 -0.22 6.52
CA LEU A 215 22.08 -0.37 5.29
C LEU A 215 22.32 -1.73 4.65
N SER A 216 21.24 -2.47 4.41
CA SER A 216 21.20 -3.65 3.53
C SER A 216 20.39 -3.31 2.29
N ILE A 217 20.90 -3.66 1.11
CA ILE A 217 20.20 -3.48 -0.18
C ILE A 217 19.82 -4.86 -0.70
N VAL A 218 18.61 -5.00 -1.23
CA VAL A 218 18.12 -6.27 -1.79
C VAL A 218 18.95 -6.67 -3.01
N ASP A 219 19.44 -7.90 -3.00
CA ASP A 219 20.13 -8.50 -4.14
C ASP A 219 19.12 -9.21 -5.05
N PHE A 220 18.70 -8.55 -6.12
CA PHE A 220 17.78 -9.15 -7.10
C PHE A 220 18.43 -10.13 -8.06
N GLU A 221 19.76 -10.23 -8.12
CA GLU A 221 20.46 -11.25 -8.92
C GLU A 221 20.27 -12.64 -8.31
N SER A 222 20.06 -12.70 -7.00
CA SER A 222 19.75 -13.93 -6.26
C SER A 222 18.26 -14.36 -6.35
N LEU A 223 17.40 -13.58 -7.01
CA LEU A 223 15.98 -13.89 -7.21
C LEU A 223 15.76 -14.67 -8.51
N ASN A 224 15.38 -15.94 -8.39
CA ASN A 224 15.07 -16.80 -9.51
C ASN A 224 13.56 -17.12 -9.57
N VAL A 225 12.81 -16.39 -10.42
CA VAL A 225 11.37 -16.62 -10.63
C VAL A 225 11.18 -17.80 -11.55
N LYS A 226 10.65 -18.92 -11.01
CA LYS A 226 10.39 -20.16 -11.73
C LYS A 226 9.07 -20.11 -12.49
N GLU A 227 8.05 -19.55 -11.84
CA GLU A 227 6.70 -19.45 -12.39
C GLU A 227 6.07 -18.12 -11.96
N CYS A 228 5.36 -17.47 -12.88
CA CYS A 228 4.57 -16.29 -12.59
C CYS A 228 3.27 -16.34 -13.42
N THR A 229 2.14 -16.55 -12.74
CA THR A 229 0.81 -16.71 -13.34
C THR A 229 -0.19 -15.76 -12.70
N ILE A 230 -1.41 -15.73 -13.24
CA ILE A 230 -2.54 -14.99 -12.62
C ILE A 230 -2.98 -15.56 -11.25
N ASN A 231 -2.34 -16.65 -10.77
CA ASN A 231 -2.56 -17.20 -9.44
C ASN A 231 -1.44 -16.85 -8.45
N GLY A 232 -0.42 -16.15 -8.90
CA GLY A 232 0.75 -15.78 -8.11
C GLY A 232 2.06 -16.22 -8.73
N ALA A 233 3.13 -16.21 -7.95
CA ALA A 233 4.46 -16.60 -8.42
C ALA A 233 5.10 -17.65 -7.51
N ILE A 234 5.98 -18.47 -8.11
CA ILE A 234 6.87 -19.40 -7.41
C ILE A 234 8.31 -19.01 -7.77
N PHE A 235 9.15 -18.82 -6.76
CA PHE A 235 10.53 -18.40 -6.95
C PHE A 235 11.46 -18.97 -5.88
N ASP A 236 12.77 -18.94 -6.17
CA ASP A 236 13.82 -19.14 -5.18
C ASP A 236 14.48 -17.78 -4.90
N TYR A 237 14.93 -17.60 -3.67
CA TYR A 237 15.68 -16.42 -3.28
C TYR A 237 16.75 -16.78 -2.25
N THR A 238 17.98 -16.31 -2.50
CA THR A 238 19.09 -16.45 -1.56
C THR A 238 19.39 -15.10 -0.93
N VAL A 239 19.43 -15.07 0.39
CA VAL A 239 19.85 -13.88 1.14
C VAL A 239 20.84 -14.30 2.24
N ASN A 240 22.03 -13.71 2.24
CA ASN A 240 23.16 -14.17 3.03
C ASN A 240 23.39 -15.68 2.79
N ASP A 241 23.42 -16.49 3.85
CA ASP A 241 23.59 -17.94 3.80
C ASP A 241 22.24 -18.71 3.76
N SER A 242 21.12 -18.00 3.70
CA SER A 242 19.78 -18.60 3.73
C SER A 242 19.21 -18.72 2.32
N LEU A 243 18.94 -19.97 1.89
CA LEU A 243 18.22 -20.25 0.66
C LEU A 243 16.73 -20.52 0.96
N TYR A 244 15.85 -19.74 0.32
CA TYR A 244 14.41 -19.94 0.28
C TYR A 244 14.03 -20.53 -1.06
N GLU A 245 13.64 -21.80 -1.07
CA GLU A 245 13.28 -22.53 -2.28
C GLU A 245 11.77 -22.66 -2.43
N ASN A 246 11.29 -22.56 -3.67
CA ASN A 246 9.88 -22.71 -4.04
C ASN A 246 8.92 -21.85 -3.21
N VAL A 247 9.33 -20.63 -2.91
CA VAL A 247 8.47 -19.67 -2.20
C VAL A 247 7.27 -19.37 -3.09
N HIS A 248 6.08 -19.67 -2.60
CA HIS A 248 4.83 -19.37 -3.28
C HIS A 248 4.20 -18.10 -2.72
N ILE A 249 4.02 -17.07 -3.56
CA ILE A 249 3.29 -15.86 -3.25
C ILE A 249 1.99 -15.79 -4.05
N PRO A 250 0.80 -15.77 -3.43
CA PRO A 250 -0.49 -15.81 -4.13
C PRO A 250 -0.94 -14.42 -4.63
N LEU A 251 0.00 -13.56 -4.99
CA LEU A 251 -0.23 -12.21 -5.53
C LEU A 251 0.27 -12.16 -6.97
N PRO A 252 -0.63 -11.95 -7.97
CA PRO A 252 -0.28 -12.15 -9.39
C PRO A 252 0.57 -11.05 -10.03
N GLY A 253 0.70 -9.88 -9.43
CA GLY A 253 1.53 -8.82 -9.98
C GLY A 253 3.00 -9.25 -10.10
N THR A 254 3.63 -9.07 -11.26
CA THR A 254 5.02 -9.49 -11.51
C THR A 254 6.04 -8.85 -10.56
N TYR A 255 5.70 -7.69 -9.99
CA TYR A 255 6.51 -6.98 -9.01
C TYR A 255 6.47 -7.59 -7.60
N GLN A 256 5.55 -8.52 -7.33
CA GLN A 256 5.34 -9.05 -5.97
C GLN A 256 6.48 -9.99 -5.52
N SER A 257 7.10 -10.73 -6.43
CA SER A 257 8.29 -11.53 -6.11
C SER A 257 9.45 -10.66 -5.63
N ARG A 258 9.62 -9.47 -6.22
CA ARG A 258 10.62 -8.49 -5.78
C ARG A 258 10.27 -7.85 -4.44
N ASN A 259 8.99 -7.52 -4.21
CA ASN A 259 8.53 -7.07 -2.88
C ASN A 259 8.78 -8.16 -1.83
N CYS A 260 8.56 -9.43 -2.19
CA CYS A 260 8.83 -10.56 -1.31
C CYS A 260 10.33 -10.74 -1.02
N ALA A 261 11.23 -10.51 -2.00
CA ALA A 261 12.67 -10.51 -1.76
C ALA A 261 13.09 -9.46 -0.72
N LEU A 262 12.48 -8.25 -0.77
CA LEU A 262 12.67 -7.22 0.27
C LEU A 262 12.20 -7.72 1.64
N VAL A 263 11.05 -8.38 1.70
CA VAL A 263 10.52 -8.99 2.94
C VAL A 263 11.46 -10.06 3.47
N LEU A 264 11.92 -10.99 2.63
CA LEU A 264 12.85 -12.05 3.04
C LEU A 264 14.17 -11.48 3.54
N THR A 265 14.72 -10.46 2.89
CA THR A 265 15.92 -9.74 3.36
C THR A 265 15.68 -9.11 4.72
N THR A 266 14.51 -8.53 4.94
CA THR A 266 14.12 -7.93 6.23
C THR A 266 13.97 -9.00 7.31
N ILE A 267 13.34 -10.12 7.00
CA ILE A 267 13.16 -11.23 7.96
C ILE A 267 14.50 -11.82 8.37
N GLU A 268 15.45 -12.03 7.45
CA GLU A 268 16.79 -12.55 7.80
C GLU A 268 17.53 -11.63 8.77
N LEU A 269 17.32 -10.32 8.63
CA LEU A 269 17.84 -9.35 9.58
C LEU A 269 17.15 -9.48 10.95
N LEU A 270 15.83 -9.63 10.95
CA LEU A 270 14.99 -9.69 12.17
C LEU A 270 15.10 -11.01 12.93
N LYS A 271 15.50 -12.12 12.30
CA LYS A 271 15.77 -13.40 12.96
C LYS A 271 16.84 -13.32 14.06
N LYS A 272 17.66 -12.28 14.06
CA LYS A 272 18.62 -12.02 15.16
C LYS A 272 17.94 -11.56 16.45
N LYS A 273 16.69 -11.10 16.36
CA LYS A 273 15.92 -10.50 17.46
C LYS A 273 14.62 -11.26 17.77
N PHE A 274 14.12 -12.02 16.80
CA PHE A 274 12.86 -12.75 16.86
C PHE A 274 13.05 -14.19 16.42
N ASP A 275 12.40 -15.13 17.09
CA ASP A 275 12.37 -16.53 16.70
C ASP A 275 11.37 -16.74 15.57
N ILE A 276 11.88 -16.78 14.33
CA ILE A 276 11.06 -16.94 13.11
C ILE A 276 11.62 -18.12 12.32
N SER A 277 10.89 -19.23 12.32
CA SER A 277 11.29 -20.41 11.58
C SER A 277 11.14 -20.23 10.07
N LYS A 278 11.85 -21.02 9.27
CA LYS A 278 11.73 -21.01 7.81
C LYS A 278 10.31 -21.37 7.37
N GLU A 279 9.69 -22.31 8.06
CA GLU A 279 8.32 -22.75 7.84
C GLU A 279 7.32 -21.61 8.05
N ALA A 280 7.46 -20.85 9.14
CA ALA A 280 6.62 -19.66 9.42
C ALA A 280 6.76 -18.60 8.31
N VAL A 281 7.96 -18.41 7.77
CA VAL A 281 8.20 -17.50 6.63
C VAL A 281 7.44 -17.97 5.40
N ILE A 282 7.61 -19.23 5.00
CA ILE A 282 6.99 -19.79 3.79
C ILE A 282 5.46 -19.79 3.92
N GLU A 283 4.93 -20.27 5.04
CA GLU A 283 3.49 -20.29 5.30
C GLU A 283 2.89 -18.88 5.41
N GLY A 284 3.61 -17.95 6.03
CA GLY A 284 3.22 -16.55 6.11
C GLY A 284 3.03 -15.96 4.72
N ILE A 285 4.03 -16.06 3.85
CA ILE A 285 3.97 -15.56 2.48
C ILE A 285 2.84 -16.23 1.68
N ALA A 286 2.70 -17.56 1.79
CA ALA A 286 1.67 -18.31 1.08
C ALA A 286 0.23 -17.97 1.53
N SER A 287 0.06 -17.41 2.72
CA SER A 287 -1.25 -17.03 3.29
C SER A 287 -1.68 -15.60 2.99
N VAL A 288 -0.83 -14.78 2.37
CA VAL A 288 -1.08 -13.34 2.15
C VAL A 288 -2.25 -13.12 1.22
N LYS A 289 -3.16 -12.26 1.63
CA LYS A 289 -4.24 -11.69 0.80
C LYS A 289 -4.08 -10.17 0.82
N TRP A 290 -4.06 -9.57 -0.35
CA TRP A 290 -3.90 -8.13 -0.44
C TRP A 290 -4.76 -7.55 -1.57
N PRO A 291 -5.97 -7.09 -1.28
CA PRO A 291 -6.92 -6.60 -2.28
C PRO A 291 -6.36 -5.46 -3.14
N GLY A 292 -6.84 -5.35 -4.37
CA GLY A 292 -6.53 -4.24 -5.27
C GLY A 292 -5.06 -4.15 -5.71
N ARG A 293 -4.31 -5.28 -5.72
CA ARG A 293 -2.94 -5.35 -6.24
C ARG A 293 -2.85 -6.42 -7.32
N PHE A 294 -3.20 -6.03 -8.54
CA PHE A 294 -3.35 -6.91 -9.71
C PHE A 294 -4.26 -8.11 -9.40
N GLU A 295 -5.31 -7.85 -8.65
CA GLU A 295 -6.22 -8.88 -8.14
C GLU A 295 -7.18 -9.37 -9.21
N VAL A 296 -7.34 -10.68 -9.31
CA VAL A 296 -8.28 -11.32 -10.24
C VAL A 296 -9.65 -11.46 -9.58
N LEU A 297 -10.59 -10.59 -9.93
CA LEU A 297 -11.97 -10.59 -9.39
C LEU A 297 -12.89 -11.57 -10.12
N CYS A 298 -12.67 -11.78 -11.41
CA CYS A 298 -13.43 -12.73 -12.25
C CYS A 298 -12.51 -13.40 -13.26
N ARG A 299 -12.86 -14.64 -13.66
CA ARG A 299 -12.03 -15.43 -14.58
C ARG A 299 -12.60 -15.54 -15.99
N LYS A 300 -13.86 -15.18 -16.20
CA LYS A 300 -14.54 -15.24 -17.54
C LYS A 300 -15.60 -14.14 -17.63
N PRO A 301 -15.33 -13.01 -18.33
CA PRO A 301 -13.99 -12.59 -18.80
C PRO A 301 -13.03 -12.39 -17.63
N ILE A 302 -11.73 -12.43 -17.90
CA ILE A 302 -10.76 -12.14 -16.83
C ILE A 302 -10.91 -10.66 -16.43
N PHE A 303 -11.21 -10.42 -15.16
CA PHE A 303 -11.32 -9.07 -14.61
C PHE A 303 -10.26 -8.86 -13.52
N ILE A 304 -9.43 -7.85 -13.72
CA ILE A 304 -8.34 -7.49 -12.81
C ILE A 304 -8.63 -6.12 -12.20
N ALA A 305 -8.43 -6.00 -10.89
CA ALA A 305 -8.42 -4.73 -10.18
C ALA A 305 -7.00 -4.42 -9.66
N ASP A 306 -6.51 -3.22 -9.98
CA ASP A 306 -5.20 -2.74 -9.53
C ASP A 306 -5.25 -1.29 -9.08
N GLY A 307 -4.63 -0.99 -7.95
CA GLY A 307 -4.58 0.36 -7.37
C GLY A 307 -3.47 1.26 -7.92
N GLY A 308 -2.85 0.91 -9.05
CA GLY A 308 -1.86 1.74 -9.70
C GLY A 308 -2.43 3.11 -10.08
N HIS A 309 -1.83 4.19 -9.55
CA HIS A 309 -2.35 5.56 -9.66
C HIS A 309 -1.24 6.61 -9.88
N ASN A 310 -0.04 6.15 -10.15
CA ASN A 310 1.11 6.95 -10.55
C ASN A 310 1.87 6.23 -11.67
N PRO A 311 2.77 6.89 -12.42
CA PRO A 311 3.45 6.28 -13.56
C PRO A 311 4.17 4.98 -13.22
N HIS A 312 4.86 4.90 -12.09
CA HIS A 312 5.55 3.68 -11.66
C HIS A 312 4.58 2.53 -11.31
N GLY A 313 3.46 2.81 -10.63
CA GLY A 313 2.42 1.81 -10.35
C GLY A 313 1.79 1.30 -11.64
N ILE A 314 1.44 2.20 -12.54
CA ILE A 314 0.91 1.88 -13.88
C ILE A 314 1.92 1.06 -14.70
N GLN A 315 3.23 1.36 -14.60
CA GLN A 315 4.26 0.55 -15.26
C GLN A 315 4.26 -0.89 -14.74
N GLY A 316 4.16 -1.09 -13.42
CA GLY A 316 4.08 -2.43 -12.81
C GLY A 316 2.83 -3.21 -13.28
N THR A 317 1.67 -2.53 -13.37
CA THR A 317 0.45 -3.10 -13.93
C THR A 317 0.62 -3.45 -15.42
N ALA A 318 1.20 -2.55 -16.20
CA ALA A 318 1.46 -2.75 -17.65
C ALA A 318 2.41 -3.93 -17.89
N ASP A 319 3.46 -4.07 -17.08
CA ASP A 319 4.40 -5.18 -17.17
C ASP A 319 3.73 -6.52 -16.80
N SER A 320 2.84 -6.51 -15.81
CA SER A 320 2.05 -7.68 -15.46
C SER A 320 1.07 -8.05 -16.58
N ILE A 321 0.42 -7.07 -17.22
CA ILE A 321 -0.44 -7.30 -18.39
C ILE A 321 0.37 -7.91 -19.55
N ARG A 322 1.53 -7.36 -19.87
CA ARG A 322 2.41 -7.90 -20.93
C ARG A 322 2.84 -9.33 -20.64
N HIS A 323 3.16 -9.61 -19.38
CA HIS A 323 3.62 -10.93 -18.97
C HIS A 323 2.50 -11.99 -19.05
N HIS A 324 1.33 -11.71 -18.47
CA HIS A 324 0.25 -12.70 -18.35
C HIS A 324 -0.62 -12.81 -19.61
N PHE A 325 -0.70 -11.76 -20.41
CA PHE A 325 -1.61 -11.68 -21.57
C PHE A 325 -0.87 -11.32 -22.86
N GLN A 326 0.19 -12.08 -23.14
CA GLN A 326 1.00 -11.89 -24.35
C GLN A 326 0.13 -11.81 -25.60
N ASN A 327 0.39 -10.78 -26.45
CA ASN A 327 -0.34 -10.53 -27.70
C ASN A 327 -1.84 -10.17 -27.54
N LYS A 328 -2.35 -9.94 -26.33
CA LYS A 328 -3.71 -9.43 -26.10
C LYS A 328 -3.69 -7.95 -25.73
N LYS A 329 -4.66 -7.21 -26.25
CA LYS A 329 -4.98 -5.88 -25.75
C LYS A 329 -6.12 -5.99 -24.74
N VAL A 330 -6.06 -5.20 -23.68
CA VAL A 330 -7.02 -5.21 -22.59
C VAL A 330 -8.06 -4.10 -22.73
N MET A 331 -9.22 -4.32 -22.18
CA MET A 331 -10.23 -3.28 -21.95
C MET A 331 -9.92 -2.64 -20.62
N VAL A 332 -9.83 -1.31 -20.57
CA VAL A 332 -9.42 -0.59 -19.36
C VAL A 332 -10.61 0.14 -18.76
N ILE A 333 -10.86 -0.02 -17.47
CA ILE A 333 -11.73 0.85 -16.68
C ILE A 333 -10.82 1.75 -15.86
N MET A 334 -10.87 3.08 -16.07
CA MET A 334 -9.97 4.01 -15.43
C MET A 334 -10.68 5.20 -14.80
N GLY A 335 -10.32 5.51 -13.56
CA GLY A 335 -10.71 6.73 -12.88
C GLY A 335 -9.52 7.24 -12.04
N VAL A 336 -9.29 8.54 -12.06
CA VAL A 336 -8.11 9.16 -11.42
C VAL A 336 -8.50 10.39 -10.63
N MET A 337 -7.61 10.82 -9.73
CA MET A 337 -7.74 12.11 -9.04
C MET A 337 -7.27 13.24 -9.96
N ALA A 338 -7.91 14.41 -9.86
CA ALA A 338 -7.64 15.56 -10.74
C ALA A 338 -6.26 16.21 -10.54
N ASP A 339 -5.62 15.94 -9.39
CA ASP A 339 -4.28 16.41 -9.08
C ASP A 339 -3.15 15.58 -9.72
N LYS A 340 -3.49 14.45 -10.35
CA LYS A 340 -2.50 13.56 -10.99
C LYS A 340 -2.23 13.96 -12.45
N ASP A 341 -0.95 13.95 -12.83
CA ASP A 341 -0.59 14.01 -14.25
C ASP A 341 -0.85 12.64 -14.89
N VAL A 342 -1.90 12.58 -15.70
CA VAL A 342 -2.32 11.33 -16.35
C VAL A 342 -1.55 11.02 -17.62
N SER A 343 -0.90 12.02 -18.25
CA SER A 343 -0.26 11.83 -19.55
C SER A 343 0.82 10.73 -19.54
N PRO A 344 1.77 10.69 -18.61
CA PRO A 344 2.74 9.59 -18.54
C PRO A 344 2.09 8.21 -18.28
N MET A 345 1.01 8.17 -17.50
CA MET A 345 0.27 6.93 -17.24
C MET A 345 -0.39 6.39 -18.50
N LEU A 346 -1.02 7.27 -19.28
CA LEU A 346 -1.68 6.91 -20.53
C LEU A 346 -0.65 6.48 -21.62
N ASP A 347 0.50 7.12 -21.66
CA ASP A 347 1.56 6.76 -22.61
C ASP A 347 2.09 5.34 -22.37
N ILE A 348 2.16 4.92 -21.09
CA ILE A 348 2.52 3.54 -20.70
C ILE A 348 1.42 2.54 -21.09
N LEU A 349 0.14 2.90 -20.89
CA LEU A 349 -1.01 2.00 -21.06
C LEU A 349 -1.43 1.86 -22.52
N THR A 350 -1.44 2.95 -23.29
CA THR A 350 -2.01 3.02 -24.65
C THR A 350 -1.59 1.86 -25.56
N PRO A 351 -0.32 1.41 -25.59
CA PRO A 351 0.08 0.27 -26.42
C PRO A 351 -0.65 -1.03 -26.11
N LEU A 352 -1.19 -1.17 -24.90
CA LEU A 352 -1.83 -2.38 -24.39
C LEU A 352 -3.37 -2.30 -24.42
N VAL A 353 -3.94 -1.12 -24.67
CA VAL A 353 -5.38 -0.88 -24.55
C VAL A 353 -6.12 -1.14 -25.85
N LYS A 354 -7.23 -1.90 -25.78
CA LYS A 354 -8.20 -2.14 -26.84
C LYS A 354 -9.27 -1.05 -26.84
N SER A 355 -9.84 -0.76 -25.67
CA SER A 355 -10.86 0.24 -25.42
C SER A 355 -10.79 0.72 -23.98
N ALA A 356 -11.29 1.92 -23.71
CA ALA A 356 -11.29 2.50 -22.36
C ALA A 356 -12.72 2.89 -21.93
N TYR A 357 -13.03 2.64 -20.67
CA TYR A 357 -14.25 3.01 -19.96
C TYR A 357 -13.81 3.92 -18.82
N THR A 358 -13.97 5.22 -18.98
CA THR A 358 -13.55 6.15 -17.94
C THR A 358 -14.66 6.36 -16.95
N VAL A 359 -14.34 6.35 -15.66
CA VAL A 359 -15.30 6.41 -14.57
C VAL A 359 -14.91 7.49 -13.56
N LYS A 360 -15.89 7.98 -12.79
CA LYS A 360 -15.65 8.96 -11.74
C LYS A 360 -15.55 8.27 -10.38
N PRO A 361 -14.34 8.20 -9.77
CA PRO A 361 -14.20 7.74 -8.40
C PRO A 361 -15.09 8.52 -7.43
N ASN A 362 -15.62 7.85 -6.41
CA ASN A 362 -16.43 8.50 -5.37
C ASN A 362 -15.57 9.35 -4.43
N ASN A 363 -15.06 10.45 -4.97
CA ASN A 363 -14.22 11.39 -4.25
C ASN A 363 -14.39 12.80 -4.87
N PRO A 364 -14.51 13.88 -4.06
CA PRO A 364 -14.69 15.23 -4.59
C PRO A 364 -13.50 15.73 -5.44
N ARG A 365 -12.32 15.13 -5.30
CA ARG A 365 -11.14 15.44 -6.11
C ARG A 365 -11.01 14.58 -7.38
N ALA A 366 -12.03 13.78 -7.71
CA ALA A 366 -12.01 12.94 -8.90
C ALA A 366 -11.94 13.79 -10.17
N MET A 367 -11.14 13.35 -11.14
CA MET A 367 -11.13 13.93 -12.50
C MET A 367 -12.47 13.66 -13.18
N ASP A 368 -12.92 14.60 -14.02
CA ASP A 368 -14.07 14.40 -14.88
C ASP A 368 -13.80 13.23 -15.83
N PRO A 369 -14.70 12.23 -15.90
CA PRO A 369 -14.49 11.04 -16.74
C PRO A 369 -14.47 11.38 -18.24
N GLU A 370 -15.20 12.41 -18.71
CA GLU A 370 -15.15 12.82 -20.11
C GLU A 370 -13.79 13.40 -20.47
N LEU A 371 -13.23 14.23 -19.59
CA LEU A 371 -11.87 14.76 -19.78
C LEU A 371 -10.80 13.64 -19.88
N LEU A 372 -10.96 12.58 -19.08
CA LEU A 372 -10.07 11.42 -19.15
C LEU A 372 -10.30 10.62 -20.46
N ALA A 373 -11.56 10.48 -20.90
CA ALA A 373 -11.90 9.82 -22.15
C ALA A 373 -11.32 10.56 -23.37
N GLU A 374 -11.38 11.89 -23.39
CA GLU A 374 -10.77 12.72 -24.43
C GLU A 374 -9.28 12.43 -24.54
N LYS A 375 -8.54 12.35 -23.44
CA LYS A 375 -7.11 12.03 -23.43
C LYS A 375 -6.79 10.64 -23.99
N PHE A 376 -7.66 9.65 -23.82
CA PHE A 376 -7.53 8.34 -24.48
C PHE A 376 -7.81 8.45 -25.98
N ARG A 377 -8.85 9.21 -26.40
CA ARG A 377 -9.18 9.42 -27.82
C ARG A 377 -8.07 10.15 -28.58
N GLU A 378 -7.42 11.14 -27.95
CA GLU A 378 -6.25 11.83 -28.49
C GLU A 378 -5.11 10.86 -28.82
N ARG A 379 -5.04 9.72 -28.10
CA ARG A 379 -4.05 8.64 -28.33
C ARG A 379 -4.58 7.52 -29.25
N GLY A 380 -5.71 7.75 -29.90
CA GLY A 380 -6.30 6.79 -30.85
C GLY A 380 -7.03 5.61 -30.19
N ILE A 381 -7.35 5.68 -28.92
CA ILE A 381 -8.10 4.66 -28.20
C ILE A 381 -9.59 5.05 -28.13
N ALA A 382 -10.47 4.13 -28.55
CA ALA A 382 -11.92 4.30 -28.33
C ALA A 382 -12.21 4.36 -26.82
N ALA A 383 -12.83 5.46 -26.38
CA ALA A 383 -13.11 5.68 -24.96
C ALA A 383 -14.52 6.23 -24.75
N THR A 384 -15.20 5.71 -23.74
CA THR A 384 -16.56 6.13 -23.32
C THR A 384 -16.54 6.49 -21.84
N ALA A 385 -17.13 7.64 -21.50
CA ALA A 385 -17.17 8.15 -20.13
C ALA A 385 -18.48 7.78 -19.43
N TYR A 386 -18.37 7.47 -18.15
CA TYR A 386 -19.46 7.13 -17.25
C TYR A 386 -19.29 7.88 -15.93
N ASN A 387 -20.35 8.56 -15.47
CA ASN A 387 -20.35 9.19 -14.15
C ASN A 387 -20.53 8.18 -13.00
N ASP A 388 -20.99 6.98 -13.34
CA ASP A 388 -21.28 5.89 -12.42
C ASP A 388 -20.36 4.70 -12.71
N ILE A 389 -19.71 4.19 -11.67
CA ILE A 389 -18.72 3.11 -11.77
C ILE A 389 -19.41 1.80 -12.15
N GLU A 390 -20.53 1.47 -11.51
CA GLU A 390 -21.27 0.22 -11.75
C GLU A 390 -21.70 0.12 -13.22
N ARG A 391 -22.18 1.24 -13.79
CA ARG A 391 -22.54 1.32 -15.21
C ARG A 391 -21.32 1.15 -16.12
N GLY A 392 -20.19 1.76 -15.79
CA GLY A 392 -18.94 1.60 -16.55
C GLY A 392 -18.45 0.14 -16.55
N VAL A 393 -18.51 -0.52 -15.39
CA VAL A 393 -18.18 -1.94 -15.24
C VAL A 393 -19.15 -2.81 -16.06
N ALA A 394 -20.46 -2.60 -15.94
CA ALA A 394 -21.48 -3.36 -16.68
C ALA A 394 -21.31 -3.24 -18.20
N CYS A 395 -21.04 -2.03 -18.72
CA CYS A 395 -20.77 -1.83 -20.14
C CYS A 395 -19.51 -2.56 -20.59
N ALA A 396 -18.42 -2.49 -19.81
CA ALA A 396 -17.20 -3.21 -20.13
C ALA A 396 -17.40 -4.74 -20.15
N PHE A 397 -18.20 -5.28 -19.22
CA PHE A 397 -18.56 -6.69 -19.21
C PHE A 397 -19.40 -7.10 -20.43
N ASN A 398 -20.40 -6.31 -20.80
CA ASN A 398 -21.27 -6.58 -21.95
C ASN A 398 -20.51 -6.54 -23.29
N ASP A 399 -19.50 -5.67 -23.41
CA ASP A 399 -18.68 -5.51 -24.60
C ASP A 399 -17.57 -6.57 -24.68
N ALA A 400 -17.27 -7.23 -23.55
CA ALA A 400 -16.21 -8.21 -23.46
C ALA A 400 -16.64 -9.59 -24.00
N ARG A 401 -15.73 -10.24 -24.73
CA ARG A 401 -15.84 -11.66 -25.06
C ARG A 401 -15.29 -12.49 -23.89
N PRO A 402 -15.64 -13.79 -23.81
CA PRO A 402 -15.13 -14.65 -22.72
C PRO A 402 -13.62 -14.70 -22.57
N ASP A 403 -12.88 -14.49 -23.68
CA ASP A 403 -11.40 -14.50 -23.70
C ASP A 403 -10.77 -13.11 -23.59
N ASP A 404 -11.56 -12.07 -23.48
CA ASP A 404 -11.06 -10.71 -23.28
C ASP A 404 -10.61 -10.53 -21.82
N VAL A 405 -9.80 -9.53 -21.61
CA VAL A 405 -9.27 -9.13 -20.30
C VAL A 405 -9.72 -7.70 -20.02
N ILE A 406 -10.35 -7.49 -18.87
CA ILE A 406 -10.73 -6.19 -18.34
C ILE A 406 -9.76 -5.87 -17.21
N CYS A 407 -9.21 -4.66 -17.20
CA CYS A 407 -8.32 -4.18 -16.13
C CYS A 407 -8.84 -2.84 -15.59
N ALA A 408 -9.25 -2.82 -14.33
CA ALA A 408 -9.66 -1.61 -13.62
C ALA A 408 -8.47 -1.05 -12.82
N LEU A 409 -8.16 0.25 -13.00
CA LEU A 409 -6.98 0.89 -12.41
C LEU A 409 -7.13 2.42 -12.32
N GLY A 410 -6.17 3.09 -11.67
CA GLY A 410 -6.08 4.55 -11.60
C GLY A 410 -6.38 5.15 -10.22
N SER A 411 -7.15 4.45 -9.38
CA SER A 411 -7.41 4.90 -8.00
C SER A 411 -7.94 3.78 -7.11
N PHE A 412 -7.47 3.71 -5.86
CA PHE A 412 -8.07 2.83 -4.84
C PHE A 412 -9.50 3.22 -4.45
N TYR A 413 -9.87 4.49 -4.61
CA TYR A 413 -11.22 4.97 -4.27
C TYR A 413 -12.35 4.37 -5.12
N MET A 414 -12.03 3.61 -6.19
CA MET A 414 -13.02 2.90 -6.99
C MET A 414 -13.11 1.41 -6.64
N TYR A 415 -12.18 0.87 -5.85
CA TYR A 415 -12.04 -0.58 -5.71
C TYR A 415 -13.32 -1.25 -5.21
N ASN A 416 -13.95 -0.70 -4.17
CA ASN A 416 -15.19 -1.27 -3.62
C ASN A 416 -16.32 -1.30 -4.63
N ASP A 417 -16.57 -0.16 -5.27
CA ASP A 417 -17.65 -0.05 -6.26
C ASP A 417 -17.41 -1.03 -7.43
N ILE A 418 -16.16 -1.21 -7.84
CA ILE A 418 -15.77 -2.17 -8.88
C ILE A 418 -15.97 -3.61 -8.40
N ALA A 419 -15.48 -3.97 -7.21
CA ALA A 419 -15.58 -5.32 -6.68
C ALA A 419 -17.04 -5.73 -6.48
N ASP A 420 -17.89 -4.83 -5.96
CA ASP A 420 -19.31 -5.05 -5.78
C ASP A 420 -20.05 -5.18 -7.14
N ALA A 421 -19.72 -4.33 -8.11
CA ALA A 421 -20.31 -4.42 -9.46
C ALA A 421 -19.94 -5.75 -10.13
N VAL A 422 -18.66 -6.17 -10.07
CA VAL A 422 -18.23 -7.46 -10.61
C VAL A 422 -18.93 -8.63 -9.92
N LYS A 423 -19.05 -8.59 -8.59
CA LYS A 423 -19.74 -9.62 -7.83
C LYS A 423 -21.21 -9.75 -8.23
N LYS A 424 -21.94 -8.65 -8.38
CA LYS A 424 -23.34 -8.64 -8.85
C LYS A 424 -23.45 -9.30 -10.21
N LEU A 425 -22.64 -8.87 -11.20
CA LEU A 425 -22.68 -9.39 -12.56
C LEU A 425 -22.33 -10.88 -12.65
N THR A 426 -21.40 -11.35 -11.81
CA THR A 426 -20.97 -12.76 -11.80
C THR A 426 -21.97 -13.68 -11.06
N CYS A 427 -22.70 -13.17 -10.06
CA CYS A 427 -23.78 -13.89 -9.40
C CYS A 427 -25.03 -14.04 -10.29
N GLU A 428 -25.28 -13.08 -11.19
CA GLU A 428 -26.40 -13.16 -12.15
C GLU A 428 -26.12 -14.13 -13.31
N LEU A 429 -24.85 -14.47 -13.56
CA LEU A 429 -24.42 -15.38 -14.64
C LEU A 429 -24.20 -16.81 -14.15
N SER A 430 -24.25 -17.08 -12.85
CA SER A 430 -24.12 -18.40 -12.21
C SER A 430 -25.48 -19.01 -11.86
#